data_91c2288309c089e17b230b3a160f4dbd
#
_entry.id   91c2288309c089e17b230b3a160f4dbd
#
_cell.length_a   1.000
_cell.length_b   1.000
_cell.length_c   1.000
_cell.angle_alpha   90.00
_cell.angle_beta   90.00
_cell.angle_gamma   90.00
#
_symmetry.space_group_name_H-M   'P 1'
#
loop_
_entity.id
_entity.type
_entity.pdbx_description
1 polymer ?
#
loop_
_entity_poly.entity_id
_entity_poly.type
_entity_poly.pdbx_seq_one_letter_code
_entity_poly.pdbx_strand_id
1 'polypeptide(L)' 'MKKAYFIGIGGIGMSALAQYLKDYGTTVTGSDRDASPVTELLENKDVHVVIGQKAENVPKDADII' A
#
# COMPACT_ATOMS: atom_id res chain seq x y z
N MET A 1 -14.86 2.70 1.08
CA MET A 1 -13.76 1.78 0.73
C MET A 1 -13.24 1.11 1.99
N LYS A 2 -13.34 -0.19 2.08
CA LYS A 2 -12.92 -0.94 3.27
C LYS A 2 -11.50 -1.45 3.18
N LYS A 3 -11.08 -1.86 2.00
CA LYS A 3 -9.74 -2.36 1.74
C LYS A 3 -9.23 -1.77 0.44
N ALA A 4 -8.02 -1.29 0.46
CA ALA A 4 -7.36 -0.73 -0.72
C ALA A 4 -6.00 -1.40 -0.90
N TYR A 5 -5.67 -1.74 -2.13
CA TYR A 5 -4.38 -2.29 -2.49
C TYR A 5 -3.71 -1.36 -3.50
N PHE A 6 -2.53 -0.87 -3.14
CA PHE A 6 -1.81 0.10 -3.96
C PHE A 6 -0.69 -0.59 -4.72
N ILE A 7 -0.65 -0.39 -6.01
CA ILE A 7 0.48 -0.84 -6.84
C ILE A 7 1.44 0.33 -6.99
N GLY A 8 2.69 0.13 -6.60
CA GLY A 8 3.68 1.21 -6.57
C GLY A 8 3.47 2.12 -5.37
N ILE A 9 3.16 1.55 -4.21
CA ILE A 9 2.76 2.29 -3.01
C ILE A 9 3.85 3.25 -2.51
N GLY A 10 5.12 2.99 -2.84
CA GLY A 10 6.23 3.85 -2.43
C GLY A 10 6.35 5.16 -3.22
N GLY A 11 5.53 5.36 -4.24
CA GLY A 11 5.51 6.64 -4.95
C GLY A 11 4.99 7.77 -4.07
N ILE A 12 5.45 9.00 -4.33
CA ILE A 12 5.13 10.15 -3.47
C ILE A 12 3.62 10.37 -3.36
N GLY A 13 2.92 10.44 -4.48
CA GLY A 13 1.47 10.64 -4.48
C GLY A 13 0.72 9.43 -3.94
N MET A 14 1.17 8.24 -4.30
CA MET A 14 0.54 6.99 -3.86
C MET A 14 0.66 6.81 -2.35
N SER A 15 1.85 7.07 -1.80
CA SER A 15 2.06 6.91 -0.36
C SER A 15 1.26 7.92 0.45
N ALA A 16 1.11 9.13 -0.06
CA ALA A 16 0.28 10.15 0.60
C ALA A 16 -1.18 9.72 0.65
N LEU A 17 -1.71 9.22 -0.47
CA LEU A 17 -3.09 8.72 -0.51
C LEU A 17 -3.28 7.51 0.38
N ALA A 18 -2.31 6.61 0.39
CA ALA A 18 -2.35 5.42 1.24
C ALA A 18 -2.46 5.80 2.73
N GLN A 19 -1.65 6.75 3.17
CA GLN A 19 -1.67 7.23 4.54
C GLN A 19 -3.00 7.90 4.88
N TYR A 20 -3.52 8.69 3.95
CA TYR A 20 -4.81 9.36 4.13
C TYR A 20 -5.93 8.33 4.34
N LEU A 21 -6.00 7.33 3.47
CA LEU A 21 -7.03 6.30 3.58
C LEU A 21 -6.87 5.48 4.86
N LYS A 22 -5.65 5.16 5.24
CA LYS A 22 -5.39 4.45 6.48
C LYS A 22 -5.89 5.22 7.70
N ASP A 23 -5.64 6.51 7.73
CA ASP A 23 -6.06 7.36 8.84
C ASP A 23 -7.58 7.45 8.95
N TYR A 24 -8.29 7.23 7.86
CA TYR A 24 -9.76 7.21 7.85
C TYR A 24 -10.36 5.81 7.98
N GLY A 25 -9.56 4.83 8.37
CA GLY A 25 -10.07 3.52 8.72
C GLY A 25 -10.07 2.48 7.61
N THR A 26 -9.53 2.81 6.45
CA THR A 26 -9.37 1.83 5.37
C THR A 26 -8.22 0.89 5.71
N THR A 27 -8.41 -0.40 5.49
CA THR A 27 -7.30 -1.35 5.56
C THR A 27 -6.47 -1.20 4.31
N VAL A 28 -5.22 -0.74 4.46
CA VAL A 28 -4.36 -0.42 3.34
C VAL A 28 -3.21 -1.40 3.27
N THR A 29 -3.01 -1.97 2.09
CA THR A 29 -1.86 -2.80 1.77
C THR A 29 -1.35 -2.37 0.40
N GLY A 30 -0.20 -2.88 0.01
CA GLY A 30 0.30 -2.57 -1.31
C GLY A 30 1.58 -3.29 -1.65
N SER A 31 2.08 -2.98 -2.81
CA SER A 31 3.36 -3.51 -3.29
C SER A 31 4.20 -2.41 -3.90
N ASP A 32 5.49 -2.66 -3.91
CA ASP A 32 6.42 -1.83 -4.66
C ASP A 32 7.54 -2.72 -5.18
N ARG A 33 8.15 -2.29 -6.25
CA ARG A 33 9.26 -3.03 -6.85
C ARG A 33 10.46 -3.04 -5.92
N ASP A 34 10.72 -1.92 -5.25
CA ASP A 34 11.90 -1.71 -4.44
C ASP A 34 11.54 -1.21 -3.05
N ALA A 35 12.25 -1.70 -2.05
CA ALA A 35 12.18 -1.13 -0.72
C ALA A 35 12.79 0.28 -0.72
N SER A 36 12.22 1.16 0.08
CA SER A 36 12.66 2.56 0.13
C SER A 36 12.36 3.13 1.52
N PRO A 37 12.88 4.31 1.84
CA PRO A 37 12.48 4.98 3.09
C PRO A 37 10.97 5.18 3.20
N VAL A 38 10.29 5.38 2.06
CA VAL A 38 8.84 5.55 2.04
C VAL A 38 8.13 4.26 2.38
N THR A 39 8.55 3.11 1.79
CA THR A 39 7.94 1.82 2.13
C THR A 39 8.19 1.45 3.58
N GLU A 40 9.35 1.80 4.13
CA GLU A 40 9.63 1.58 5.56
C GLU A 40 8.72 2.43 6.44
N LEU A 41 8.50 3.69 6.07
CA LEU A 41 7.58 4.56 6.79
C LEU A 41 6.18 3.95 6.82
N LEU A 42 5.71 3.45 5.69
CA LEU A 42 4.39 2.83 5.60
C LEU A 42 4.29 1.59 6.49
N GLU A 43 5.32 0.73 6.47
CA GLU A 43 5.36 -0.44 7.34
C GLU A 43 5.29 -0.05 8.82
N ASN A 44 5.97 1.02 9.20
CA ASN A 44 5.94 1.52 10.57
C ASN A 44 4.58 2.07 10.97
N LYS A 45 3.73 2.37 10.00
CA LYS A 45 2.35 2.82 10.22
C LYS A 45 1.34 1.70 10.03
N ASP A 46 1.78 0.46 10.10
CA ASP A 46 0.94 -0.73 9.95
C ASP A 46 0.31 -0.88 8.56
N VAL A 47 0.96 -0.34 7.54
CA VAL A 47 0.59 -0.59 6.16
C VAL A 47 1.49 -1.71 5.64
N HIS A 48 0.90 -2.86 5.35
CA HIS A 48 1.68 -4.00 4.85
C HIS A 48 2.12 -3.77 3.41
N VAL A 49 3.42 -3.80 3.17
CA VAL A 49 3.99 -3.59 1.84
C VAL A 49 4.75 -4.85 1.41
N VAL A 50 4.38 -5.39 0.27
CA VAL A 50 5.10 -6.51 -0.35
C VAL A 50 6.10 -5.94 -1.34
N ILE A 51 7.36 -6.31 -1.19
CA ILE A 51 8.40 -5.92 -2.14
C ILE A 51 8.45 -6.95 -3.25
N GLY A 52 8.41 -6.48 -4.49
CA GLY A 52 8.24 -7.31 -5.66
C GLY A 52 6.79 -7.26 -6.11
N GLN A 53 6.57 -7.15 -7.41
CA GLN A 53 5.22 -7.05 -7.96
C GLN A 53 4.80 -8.37 -8.57
N LYS A 54 4.00 -9.14 -7.83
CA LYS A 54 3.45 -10.41 -8.29
C LYS A 54 1.93 -10.35 -8.25
N ALA A 55 1.30 -10.83 -9.30
CA ALA A 55 -0.15 -10.79 -9.41
C ALA A 55 -0.85 -11.55 -8.27
N GLU A 56 -0.28 -12.62 -7.79
CA GLU A 56 -0.88 -13.40 -6.71
C GLU A 56 -0.87 -12.68 -5.37
N ASN A 57 -0.14 -11.59 -5.24
CA ASN A 57 -0.13 -10.80 -4.01
C ASN A 57 -1.32 -9.83 -3.91
N VAL A 58 -2.06 -9.67 -4.99
CA VAL A 58 -3.19 -8.74 -5.02
C VAL A 58 -4.41 -9.37 -4.38
N PRO A 59 -4.95 -8.82 -3.29
CA PRO A 59 -6.15 -9.37 -2.68
C PRO A 59 -7.35 -9.24 -3.62
N LYS A 60 -8.20 -10.26 -3.63
CA LYS A 60 -9.37 -10.27 -4.51
C LYS A 60 -10.49 -9.36 -4.02
N ASP A 61 -10.50 -9.04 -2.74
CA ASP A 61 -11.57 -8.27 -2.10
C ASP A 61 -11.18 -6.81 -1.86
N ALA A 62 -10.11 -6.33 -2.44
CA ALA A 62 -9.64 -4.96 -2.27
C ALA A 62 -9.86 -4.15 -3.53
N ASP A 63 -10.07 -2.85 -3.34
CA ASP A 63 -10.03 -1.91 -4.45
C ASP A 63 -8.56 -1.67 -4.84
N ILE A 64 -8.29 -1.72 -6.13
CA ILE A 64 -6.93 -1.57 -6.65
C ILE A 64 -6.69 -0.11 -7.04
N ILE A 65 -5.60 0.42 -6.59
CA ILE A 65 -5.22 1.80 -6.88
C ILE A 65 -3.86 1.89 -7.56
#